data_7c7abe1b95d044fd486a4af1cf1bce25
#
_entry.id   7c7abe1b95d044fd486a4af1cf1bce25
#
_cell.length_a   1.000
_cell.length_b   1.000
_cell.length_c   1.000
_cell.angle_alpha   90.00
_cell.angle_beta   90.00
_cell.angle_gamma   90.00
#
_symmetry.space_group_name_H-M   'P 1'
#
loop_
_entity.id
_entity.type
_entity.pdbx_description
1 polymer ?
#
loop_
_entity_poly.entity_id
_entity_poly.type
_entity_poly.pdbx_seq_one_letter_code
_entity_poly.pdbx_strand_id
1 'polypeptide(L)'
;SGIYLIERGFLQMALSAEQTPKQCPFSAIAVVGLGLIGSSCASAVKRVWPDVRVFGVDTDDRTLRIALEKGMVDGCSRPDGDAFRSFVIDSCDLVLLATPVDVAEYYFERLADWGYSGLISDTASTKSRICEMAARALKAPEKFVPGHPMCGSEKNGIEGCRADMFQGAYWILCPDQGTDGDDIQHLHEFTTGLGARMISLPREQHDRAVAVVSHVPHLVASSLVTLADHASREQRNIMRLAAGGFKDTTRIAAGSADLWTGIEFDNSAEVLSGIDDMCDILQSFARSLREDDRVSMKNQLQQAAELRRELPAAWVPSSERMIEVRIPVPQRNGVVAEVTTIASSVGCNIQSIEIDHVTENSAVLNMLLTDEGDIGKLSFELINAGFSVSFSPLSPKEHTHVD
;
A
#
# COMPACT_ATOMS: atom_id res chain seq x y z
N SER A 1 -18.69 -0.44 48.07
CA SER A 1 -17.21 -0.61 48.13
C SER A 1 -16.68 -1.76 47.27
N GLY A 2 -17.56 -2.63 46.73
CA GLY A 2 -17.12 -3.78 45.92
C GLY A 2 -17.07 -3.55 44.41
N ILE A 3 -17.76 -2.55 43.90
CA ILE A 3 -17.85 -2.27 42.45
C ILE A 3 -16.61 -1.53 41.93
N TYR A 4 -16.01 -0.67 42.75
CA TYR A 4 -14.79 0.07 42.39
C TYR A 4 -13.50 -0.75 42.27
N LEU A 5 -13.47 -1.95 42.85
CA LEU A 5 -12.30 -2.87 42.77
C LEU A 5 -12.35 -3.77 41.54
N ILE A 6 -13.56 -4.04 41.02
CA ILE A 6 -13.76 -4.85 39.82
C ILE A 6 -13.42 -4.04 38.56
N GLU A 7 -13.80 -2.76 38.51
CA GLU A 7 -13.47 -1.88 37.38
C GLU A 7 -11.95 -1.60 37.26
N ARG A 8 -11.23 -1.46 38.38
CA ARG A 8 -9.76 -1.34 38.34
C ARG A 8 -9.06 -2.62 37.88
N GLY A 9 -9.60 -3.77 38.22
CA GLY A 9 -9.05 -5.07 37.76
C GLY A 9 -9.23 -5.28 36.24
N PHE A 10 -10.36 -4.88 35.69
CA PHE A 10 -10.61 -4.94 34.25
C PHE A 10 -9.80 -3.89 33.47
N LEU A 11 -9.66 -2.67 34.01
CA LEU A 11 -8.83 -1.63 33.40
C LEU A 11 -7.34 -2.00 33.41
N GLN A 12 -6.86 -2.68 34.47
CA GLN A 12 -5.47 -3.09 34.58
C GLN A 12 -5.16 -4.33 33.72
N MET A 13 -6.15 -5.20 33.45
CA MET A 13 -6.04 -6.29 32.45
C MET A 13 -6.14 -5.78 31.01
N ALA A 14 -6.87 -4.69 30.75
CA ALA A 14 -6.94 -4.05 29.44
C ALA A 14 -5.67 -3.23 29.08
N LEU A 15 -4.96 -2.72 30.10
CA LEU A 15 -3.70 -1.97 29.94
C LEU A 15 -2.44 -2.86 29.89
N SER A 16 -2.55 -4.15 30.14
CA SER A 16 -1.44 -5.10 30.06
C SER A 16 -1.44 -6.01 28.82
N ALA A 17 -2.30 -5.73 27.87
CA ALA A 17 -2.15 -6.27 26.53
C ALA A 17 -1.12 -5.43 25.73
N GLU A 18 0.12 -5.34 26.22
CA GLU A 18 1.28 -5.34 25.35
C GLU A 18 1.08 -6.55 24.43
N GLN A 19 0.70 -6.29 23.18
CA GLN A 19 0.69 -7.33 22.16
C GLN A 19 2.13 -7.75 22.00
N THR A 20 2.51 -8.80 22.74
CA THR A 20 3.73 -9.56 22.45
C THR A 20 3.65 -9.83 20.94
N PRO A 21 4.64 -9.42 20.14
CA PRO A 21 4.57 -9.63 18.69
C PRO A 21 4.32 -11.13 18.51
N LYS A 22 3.19 -11.48 17.84
CA LYS A 22 2.88 -12.87 17.56
C LYS A 22 4.09 -13.48 16.91
N GLN A 23 4.48 -14.68 17.33
CA GLN A 23 5.61 -15.39 16.74
C GLN A 23 5.36 -15.50 15.23
N CYS A 24 6.40 -15.33 14.41
CA CYS A 24 6.27 -15.53 12.97
C CYS A 24 5.83 -16.97 12.69
N PRO A 25 4.86 -17.20 11.81
CA PRO A 25 4.46 -18.55 11.42
C PRO A 25 5.54 -19.30 10.65
N PHE A 26 6.56 -18.58 10.16
CA PHE A 26 7.68 -19.13 9.40
C PHE A 26 9.00 -18.95 10.17
N SER A 27 9.82 -20.00 10.22
CA SER A 27 11.16 -19.95 10.83
C SER A 27 12.25 -19.56 9.84
N ALA A 28 12.01 -19.80 8.54
CA ALA A 28 12.94 -19.49 7.48
C ALA A 28 12.22 -19.09 6.18
N ILE A 29 12.60 -17.96 5.62
CA ILE A 29 11.98 -17.33 4.46
C ILE A 29 13.03 -17.06 3.38
N ALA A 30 12.76 -17.48 2.14
CA ALA A 30 13.54 -17.06 0.99
C ALA A 30 12.80 -15.91 0.27
N VAL A 31 13.45 -14.76 0.14
CA VAL A 31 12.94 -13.61 -0.62
C VAL A 31 13.67 -13.55 -1.95
N VAL A 32 12.96 -13.81 -3.03
CA VAL A 32 13.48 -13.84 -4.39
C VAL A 32 13.15 -12.53 -5.10
N GLY A 33 14.19 -11.77 -5.45
CA GLY A 33 14.10 -10.39 -5.88
C GLY A 33 14.20 -9.41 -4.71
N LEU A 34 15.36 -8.74 -4.59
CA LEU A 34 15.63 -7.75 -3.54
C LEU A 34 15.49 -6.31 -4.09
N GLY A 35 14.50 -6.10 -4.95
CA GLY A 35 14.04 -4.79 -5.36
C GLY A 35 13.38 -4.02 -4.20
N LEU A 36 12.59 -3.00 -4.51
CA LEU A 36 11.90 -2.18 -3.51
C LEU A 36 11.05 -3.03 -2.54
N ILE A 37 10.17 -3.88 -3.06
CA ILE A 37 9.21 -4.65 -2.25
C ILE A 37 9.91 -5.78 -1.51
N GLY A 38 10.72 -6.61 -2.20
CA GLY A 38 11.40 -7.75 -1.57
C GLY A 38 12.37 -7.33 -0.48
N SER A 39 13.19 -6.29 -0.69
CA SER A 39 14.09 -5.77 0.34
C SER A 39 13.34 -5.13 1.51
N SER A 40 12.21 -4.45 1.24
CA SER A 40 11.35 -3.93 2.30
C SER A 40 10.71 -5.05 3.12
N CYS A 41 10.30 -6.16 2.49
CA CYS A 41 9.77 -7.32 3.18
C CYS A 41 10.85 -7.98 4.05
N ALA A 42 12.03 -8.25 3.50
CA ALA A 42 13.16 -8.79 4.24
C ALA A 42 13.50 -7.92 5.47
N SER A 43 13.59 -6.60 5.27
CA SER A 43 13.85 -5.65 6.37
C SER A 43 12.73 -5.60 7.41
N ALA A 44 11.48 -5.68 6.98
CA ALA A 44 10.32 -5.71 7.90
C ALA A 44 10.33 -6.98 8.75
N VAL A 45 10.60 -8.15 8.14
CA VAL A 45 10.75 -9.44 8.84
C VAL A 45 11.85 -9.34 9.89
N LYS A 46 13.05 -8.89 9.54
CA LYS A 46 14.17 -8.77 10.48
C LYS A 46 13.89 -7.76 11.60
N ARG A 47 13.10 -6.73 11.34
CA ARG A 47 12.67 -5.76 12.37
C ARG A 47 11.68 -6.36 13.36
N VAL A 48 10.65 -7.07 12.84
CA VAL A 48 9.55 -7.60 13.66
C VAL A 48 9.93 -8.92 14.34
N TRP A 49 10.65 -9.79 13.63
CA TRP A 49 11.04 -11.13 14.06
C TRP A 49 12.53 -11.37 13.80
N PRO A 50 13.42 -10.84 14.64
CA PRO A 50 14.87 -10.91 14.42
C PRO A 50 15.43 -12.33 14.30
N ASP A 51 14.77 -13.31 14.93
CA ASP A 51 15.19 -14.72 14.95
C ASP A 51 14.79 -15.49 13.68
N VAL A 52 13.90 -14.95 12.85
CA VAL A 52 13.53 -15.56 11.58
C VAL A 52 14.70 -15.45 10.59
N ARG A 53 15.07 -16.59 10.02
CA ARG A 53 16.14 -16.65 9.01
C ARG A 53 15.60 -16.15 7.67
N VAL A 54 16.25 -15.14 7.11
CA VAL A 54 15.89 -14.56 5.80
C VAL A 54 17.03 -14.78 4.83
N PHE A 55 16.74 -15.44 3.71
CA PHE A 55 17.68 -15.65 2.62
C PHE A 55 17.27 -14.83 1.40
N GLY A 56 18.16 -14.00 0.90
CA GLY A 56 17.91 -13.13 -0.25
C GLY A 56 18.43 -13.72 -1.55
N VAL A 57 17.65 -13.58 -2.62
CA VAL A 57 18.07 -13.99 -3.98
C VAL A 57 17.88 -12.81 -4.93
N ASP A 58 18.95 -12.45 -5.66
CA ASP A 58 18.90 -11.40 -6.67
C ASP A 58 19.94 -11.65 -7.76
N THR A 59 19.75 -11.08 -8.94
CA THR A 59 20.69 -11.17 -10.06
C THR A 59 21.81 -10.12 -9.96
N ASP A 60 21.62 -9.06 -9.18
CA ASP A 60 22.58 -7.98 -9.02
C ASP A 60 23.45 -8.16 -7.76
N ASP A 61 24.75 -8.37 -7.97
CA ASP A 61 25.71 -8.57 -6.86
C ASP A 61 25.84 -7.34 -5.92
N ARG A 62 25.56 -6.13 -6.42
CA ARG A 62 25.54 -4.93 -5.59
C ARG A 62 24.35 -4.96 -4.62
N THR A 63 23.18 -5.34 -5.12
CA THR A 63 21.95 -5.52 -4.32
C THR A 63 22.17 -6.57 -3.22
N LEU A 64 22.74 -7.74 -3.58
CA LEU A 64 23.05 -8.80 -2.61
C LEU A 64 23.99 -8.32 -1.50
N ARG A 65 25.05 -7.58 -1.86
CA ARG A 65 25.99 -7.02 -0.89
C ARG A 65 25.31 -6.03 0.05
N ILE A 66 24.53 -5.08 -0.48
CA ILE A 66 23.81 -4.10 0.33
C ILE A 66 22.84 -4.79 1.30
N ALA A 67 22.13 -5.82 0.85
CA ALA A 67 21.20 -6.57 1.71
C ALA A 67 21.90 -7.22 2.91
N LEU A 68 23.08 -7.82 2.70
CA LEU A 68 23.91 -8.39 3.76
C LEU A 68 24.48 -7.32 4.69
N GLU A 69 25.11 -6.28 4.13
CA GLU A 69 25.74 -5.22 4.91
C GLU A 69 24.75 -4.47 5.83
N LYS A 70 23.50 -4.32 5.37
CA LYS A 70 22.44 -3.70 6.16
C LYS A 70 21.68 -4.65 7.07
N GLY A 71 22.04 -5.94 7.10
CA GLY A 71 21.38 -6.96 7.92
C GLY A 71 19.92 -7.21 7.52
N MET A 72 19.56 -6.99 6.27
CA MET A 72 18.23 -7.28 5.76
C MET A 72 18.00 -8.78 5.57
N VAL A 73 19.09 -9.52 5.32
CA VAL A 73 19.11 -10.96 5.10
C VAL A 73 20.27 -11.59 5.88
N ASP A 74 20.13 -12.85 6.28
CA ASP A 74 21.15 -13.63 6.97
C ASP A 74 22.12 -14.32 6.00
N GLY A 75 21.69 -14.51 4.75
CA GLY A 75 22.47 -15.06 3.66
C GLY A 75 21.86 -14.66 2.33
N CYS A 76 22.63 -14.75 1.27
CA CYS A 76 22.12 -14.46 -0.06
C CYS A 76 22.91 -15.16 -1.16
N SER A 77 22.32 -15.30 -2.32
CA SER A 77 23.02 -15.76 -3.53
C SER A 77 22.33 -15.28 -4.81
N ARG A 78 23.02 -15.52 -5.93
CA ARG A 78 22.39 -15.46 -7.26
C ARG A 78 21.40 -16.60 -7.44
N PRO A 79 20.42 -16.48 -8.39
CA PRO A 79 19.39 -17.49 -8.61
C PRO A 79 19.92 -18.89 -8.93
N ASP A 80 21.09 -18.99 -9.57
CA ASP A 80 21.76 -20.22 -9.97
C ASP A 80 22.73 -20.78 -8.92
N GLY A 81 22.86 -20.11 -7.76
CA GLY A 81 23.77 -20.49 -6.69
C GLY A 81 23.30 -21.71 -5.89
N ASP A 82 24.22 -22.64 -5.60
CA ASP A 82 23.93 -23.82 -4.76
C ASP A 82 23.41 -23.48 -3.37
N ALA A 83 23.81 -22.32 -2.83
CA ALA A 83 23.37 -21.85 -1.52
C ALA A 83 21.85 -21.58 -1.48
N PHE A 84 21.25 -21.05 -2.55
CA PHE A 84 19.81 -20.87 -2.63
C PHE A 84 19.07 -22.22 -2.63
N ARG A 85 19.53 -23.17 -3.44
CA ARG A 85 18.95 -24.51 -3.47
C ARG A 85 19.02 -25.19 -2.11
N SER A 86 20.20 -25.18 -1.47
CA SER A 86 20.40 -25.79 -0.14
C SER A 86 19.50 -25.15 0.91
N PHE A 87 19.38 -23.80 0.93
CA PHE A 87 18.51 -23.11 1.87
C PHE A 87 17.04 -23.50 1.69
N VAL A 88 16.57 -23.55 0.44
CA VAL A 88 15.18 -23.91 0.10
C VAL A 88 14.86 -25.33 0.54
N ILE A 89 15.74 -26.30 0.24
CA ILE A 89 15.50 -27.73 0.53
C ILE A 89 15.61 -28.02 2.05
N ASP A 90 16.64 -27.45 2.68
CA ASP A 90 17.02 -27.87 4.04
C ASP A 90 16.23 -27.13 5.13
N SER A 91 15.63 -25.97 4.83
CA SER A 91 15.19 -25.08 5.89
C SER A 91 14.00 -24.18 5.59
N CYS A 92 13.66 -23.91 4.33
CA CYS A 92 12.75 -22.84 3.98
C CYS A 92 11.27 -23.24 4.15
N ASP A 93 10.53 -22.43 4.90
CA ASP A 93 9.08 -22.62 5.10
C ASP A 93 8.26 -21.82 4.06
N LEU A 94 8.77 -20.65 3.68
CA LEU A 94 8.13 -19.73 2.72
C LEU A 94 9.12 -19.24 1.66
N VAL A 95 8.77 -19.40 0.40
CA VAL A 95 9.42 -18.70 -0.72
C VAL A 95 8.53 -17.54 -1.15
N LEU A 96 9.02 -16.31 -1.02
CA LEU A 96 8.33 -15.10 -1.45
C LEU A 96 8.97 -14.58 -2.74
N LEU A 97 8.23 -14.65 -3.85
CA LEU A 97 8.65 -14.13 -5.15
C LEU A 97 8.32 -12.62 -5.23
N ALA A 98 9.34 -11.80 -5.25
CA ALA A 98 9.25 -10.34 -5.40
C ALA A 98 9.95 -9.86 -6.69
N THR A 99 9.84 -10.65 -7.73
CA THR A 99 10.37 -10.43 -9.08
C THR A 99 9.28 -9.97 -10.04
N PRO A 100 9.63 -9.43 -11.21
CA PRO A 100 8.69 -9.28 -12.32
C PRO A 100 8.01 -10.62 -12.67
N VAL A 101 6.75 -10.55 -13.12
CA VAL A 101 5.92 -11.74 -13.39
C VAL A 101 6.53 -12.62 -14.49
N ASP A 102 7.14 -12.02 -15.50
CA ASP A 102 7.72 -12.71 -16.67
C ASP A 102 8.85 -13.71 -16.33
N VAL A 103 9.48 -13.55 -15.15
CA VAL A 103 10.52 -14.48 -14.69
C VAL A 103 10.01 -15.49 -13.64
N ALA A 104 8.75 -15.39 -13.21
CA ALA A 104 8.22 -16.24 -12.14
C ALA A 104 8.20 -17.74 -12.52
N GLU A 105 7.88 -18.06 -13.78
CA GLU A 105 7.85 -19.45 -14.29
C GLU A 105 9.20 -20.16 -14.11
N TYR A 106 10.31 -19.47 -14.35
CA TYR A 106 11.66 -20.00 -14.09
C TYR A 106 11.86 -20.44 -12.63
N TYR A 107 11.35 -19.67 -11.68
CA TYR A 107 11.46 -20.03 -10.26
C TYR A 107 10.50 -21.15 -9.87
N PHE A 108 9.30 -21.17 -10.40
CA PHE A 108 8.35 -22.28 -10.18
C PHE A 108 8.91 -23.61 -10.70
N GLU A 109 9.48 -23.64 -11.91
CA GLU A 109 10.12 -24.84 -12.47
C GLU A 109 11.28 -25.32 -11.56
N ARG A 110 12.14 -24.41 -11.11
CA ARG A 110 13.26 -24.77 -10.21
C ARG A 110 12.78 -25.31 -8.87
N LEU A 111 11.80 -24.69 -8.26
CA LEU A 111 11.22 -25.16 -6.99
C LEU A 111 10.61 -26.55 -7.17
N ALA A 112 9.93 -26.80 -8.28
CA ALA A 112 9.37 -28.10 -8.63
C ALA A 112 10.46 -29.16 -8.88
N ASP A 113 11.56 -28.81 -9.58
CA ASP A 113 12.69 -29.68 -9.83
C ASP A 113 13.47 -30.04 -8.56
N TRP A 114 13.57 -29.08 -7.63
CA TRP A 114 14.19 -29.32 -6.32
C TRP A 114 13.31 -30.13 -5.37
N GLY A 115 12.02 -30.30 -5.71
CA GLY A 115 11.04 -31.00 -4.86
C GLY A 115 10.62 -30.19 -3.65
N TYR A 116 10.65 -28.85 -3.75
CA TYR A 116 10.15 -27.99 -2.70
C TYR A 116 8.66 -28.21 -2.48
N SER A 117 8.27 -28.40 -1.21
CA SER A 117 6.89 -28.67 -0.78
C SER A 117 6.35 -27.65 0.20
N GLY A 118 7.14 -26.62 0.53
CA GLY A 118 6.71 -25.52 1.39
C GLY A 118 5.81 -24.53 0.68
N LEU A 119 5.42 -23.49 1.40
CA LEU A 119 4.54 -22.45 0.90
C LEU A 119 5.27 -21.51 -0.05
N ILE A 120 4.61 -21.13 -1.13
CA ILE A 120 5.09 -20.13 -2.09
C ILE A 120 4.08 -18.99 -2.12
N SER A 121 4.54 -17.75 -2.11
CA SER A 121 3.72 -16.57 -2.34
C SER A 121 4.47 -15.56 -3.21
N ASP A 122 3.79 -14.52 -3.66
CA ASP A 122 4.40 -13.48 -4.47
C ASP A 122 3.96 -12.07 -4.04
N THR A 123 4.55 -11.06 -4.70
CA THR A 123 4.21 -9.65 -4.47
C THR A 123 3.84 -8.92 -5.76
N ALA A 124 3.59 -9.64 -6.84
CA ALA A 124 3.28 -9.03 -8.13
C ALA A 124 1.98 -8.23 -8.12
N SER A 125 1.89 -7.25 -9.01
CA SER A 125 0.72 -6.37 -9.12
C SER A 125 -0.47 -7.00 -9.85
N THR A 126 -0.26 -8.13 -10.54
CA THR A 126 -1.28 -8.87 -11.29
C THR A 126 -1.29 -10.33 -10.88
N LYS A 127 -2.45 -11.00 -10.95
CA LYS A 127 -2.57 -12.36 -10.39
C LYS A 127 -2.86 -13.43 -11.44
N SER A 128 -3.66 -13.14 -12.46
CA SER A 128 -4.12 -14.19 -13.40
C SER A 128 -2.94 -14.88 -14.10
N ARG A 129 -2.01 -14.11 -14.65
CA ARG A 129 -0.86 -14.67 -15.39
C ARG A 129 0.10 -15.47 -14.50
N ILE A 130 0.44 -14.97 -13.31
CA ILE A 130 1.35 -15.70 -12.41
C ILE A 130 0.72 -16.99 -11.87
N CYS A 131 -0.61 -17.01 -11.66
CA CYS A 131 -1.33 -18.22 -11.28
C CYS A 131 -1.30 -19.27 -12.40
N GLU A 132 -1.45 -18.85 -13.66
CA GLU A 132 -1.33 -19.76 -14.82
C GLU A 132 0.07 -20.36 -14.94
N MET A 133 1.11 -19.57 -14.70
CA MET A 133 2.50 -20.05 -14.67
C MET A 133 2.71 -21.06 -13.54
N ALA A 134 2.24 -20.77 -12.34
CA ALA A 134 2.31 -21.68 -11.20
C ALA A 134 1.58 -23.01 -11.47
N ALA A 135 0.36 -22.95 -12.05
CA ALA A 135 -0.42 -24.14 -12.39
C ALA A 135 0.27 -25.04 -13.44
N ARG A 136 1.07 -24.46 -14.35
CA ARG A 136 1.83 -25.23 -15.34
C ARG A 136 3.12 -25.83 -14.81
N ALA A 137 3.83 -25.08 -13.96
CA ALA A 137 5.19 -25.40 -13.56
C ALA A 137 5.28 -26.18 -12.24
N LEU A 138 4.39 -25.92 -11.28
CA LEU A 138 4.45 -26.55 -9.97
C LEU A 138 3.78 -27.93 -9.97
N LYS A 139 4.37 -28.87 -9.21
CA LYS A 139 3.78 -30.20 -8.96
C LYS A 139 2.62 -30.15 -7.96
N ALA A 140 2.63 -29.16 -7.08
CA ALA A 140 1.63 -28.88 -6.05
C ALA A 140 1.22 -27.39 -6.14
N PRO A 141 0.46 -26.99 -7.19
CA PRO A 141 0.11 -25.58 -7.40
C PRO A 141 -0.75 -25.00 -6.27
N GLU A 142 -1.44 -25.82 -5.48
CA GLU A 142 -2.16 -25.44 -4.27
C GLU A 142 -1.26 -24.86 -3.17
N LYS A 143 0.06 -25.11 -3.23
CA LYS A 143 1.06 -24.49 -2.33
C LYS A 143 1.49 -23.09 -2.76
N PHE A 144 1.02 -22.62 -3.90
CA PHE A 144 1.19 -21.22 -4.30
C PHE A 144 -0.03 -20.41 -3.91
N VAL A 145 0.13 -19.48 -2.97
CA VAL A 145 -0.91 -18.54 -2.56
C VAL A 145 -0.52 -17.16 -3.06
N PRO A 146 -1.15 -16.68 -4.14
CA PRO A 146 -0.80 -15.40 -4.76
C PRO A 146 -1.04 -14.22 -3.81
N GLY A 147 -0.10 -13.29 -3.76
CA GLY A 147 -0.14 -12.11 -2.92
C GLY A 147 0.09 -10.82 -3.70
N HIS A 148 -0.42 -9.70 -3.20
CA HIS A 148 -0.16 -8.37 -3.72
C HIS A 148 -0.20 -7.33 -2.60
N PRO A 149 0.94 -6.84 -2.10
CA PRO A 149 0.99 -5.70 -1.21
C PRO A 149 0.68 -4.41 -2.00
N MET A 150 -0.43 -3.75 -1.68
CA MET A 150 -0.87 -2.49 -2.30
C MET A 150 -0.05 -1.33 -1.74
N CYS A 151 1.25 -1.34 -1.98
CA CYS A 151 2.20 -0.33 -1.54
C CYS A 151 3.34 -0.17 -2.56
N GLY A 152 4.02 0.94 -2.49
CA GLY A 152 5.12 1.24 -3.40
C GLY A 152 5.61 2.68 -3.20
N SER A 153 6.59 3.05 -3.98
CA SER A 153 7.06 4.43 -4.09
C SER A 153 7.63 4.67 -5.49
N GLU A 154 7.88 5.92 -5.82
CA GLU A 154 8.60 6.31 -7.03
C GLU A 154 10.08 5.91 -7.02
N LYS A 155 10.62 5.51 -5.85
CA LYS A 155 11.99 5.00 -5.72
C LYS A 155 12.04 3.53 -6.09
N ASN A 156 13.02 3.16 -6.88
CA ASN A 156 13.22 1.79 -7.34
C ASN A 156 14.39 1.12 -6.62
N GLY A 157 14.42 -0.21 -6.65
CA GLY A 157 15.53 -1.02 -6.13
C GLY A 157 15.66 -1.01 -4.61
N ILE A 158 16.74 -1.63 -4.14
CA ILE A 158 17.03 -1.81 -2.70
C ILE A 158 17.26 -0.48 -1.96
N GLU A 159 17.64 0.58 -2.68
CA GLU A 159 17.87 1.91 -2.08
C GLU A 159 16.56 2.59 -1.65
N GLY A 160 15.42 2.20 -2.25
CA GLY A 160 14.08 2.62 -1.86
C GLY A 160 13.50 1.83 -0.68
N CYS A 161 14.20 0.82 -0.19
CA CYS A 161 13.75 -0.06 0.88
C CYS A 161 13.29 0.69 2.13
N ARG A 162 12.14 0.26 2.66
CA ARG A 162 11.57 0.76 3.92
C ARG A 162 10.99 -0.40 4.71
N ALA A 163 11.48 -0.62 5.92
CA ALA A 163 10.97 -1.68 6.79
C ALA A 163 9.53 -1.44 7.31
N ASP A 164 9.02 -0.22 7.18
CA ASP A 164 7.64 0.17 7.54
C ASP A 164 6.70 0.26 6.33
N MET A 165 7.13 -0.20 5.15
CA MET A 165 6.39 -0.04 3.89
C MET A 165 4.99 -0.66 3.92
N PHE A 166 4.80 -1.72 4.71
CA PHE A 166 3.54 -2.46 4.77
C PHE A 166 2.60 -1.96 5.86
N GLN A 167 3.04 -1.04 6.72
CA GLN A 167 2.22 -0.51 7.81
C GLN A 167 0.96 0.17 7.28
N GLY A 168 -0.20 -0.39 7.64
CA GLY A 168 -1.50 0.10 7.19
C GLY A 168 -1.84 -0.16 5.72
N ALA A 169 -0.91 -0.69 4.92
CA ALA A 169 -1.16 -1.04 3.52
C ALA A 169 -2.04 -2.28 3.41
N TYR A 170 -2.87 -2.35 2.38
CA TYR A 170 -3.55 -3.60 2.07
C TYR A 170 -2.57 -4.61 1.48
N TRP A 171 -2.67 -5.88 1.92
CA TRP A 171 -2.03 -7.02 1.30
C TRP A 171 -3.12 -7.98 0.85
N ILE A 172 -3.30 -8.09 -0.46
CA ILE A 172 -4.34 -8.91 -1.04
C ILE A 172 -3.78 -10.32 -1.24
N LEU A 173 -4.51 -11.34 -0.78
CA LEU A 173 -4.25 -12.74 -1.10
C LEU A 173 -5.34 -13.26 -2.04
N CYS A 174 -4.95 -14.04 -3.03
CA CYS A 174 -5.87 -14.61 -4.01
C CYS A 174 -5.82 -16.15 -3.98
N PRO A 175 -6.22 -16.80 -2.87
CA PRO A 175 -6.19 -18.25 -2.76
C PRO A 175 -7.14 -18.92 -3.76
N ASP A 176 -6.74 -20.06 -4.32
CA ASP A 176 -7.59 -20.91 -5.15
C ASP A 176 -8.39 -21.89 -4.28
N GLN A 177 -9.40 -22.56 -4.86
CA GLN A 177 -10.26 -23.51 -4.15
C GLN A 177 -9.52 -24.71 -3.53
N GLY A 178 -8.33 -25.03 -4.03
CA GLY A 178 -7.49 -26.12 -3.51
C GLY A 178 -6.52 -25.69 -2.41
N THR A 179 -6.42 -24.39 -2.12
CA THR A 179 -5.48 -23.87 -1.11
C THR A 179 -5.87 -24.32 0.30
N ASP A 180 -4.90 -24.81 1.06
CA ASP A 180 -5.10 -25.21 2.44
C ASP A 180 -5.43 -24.00 3.32
N GLY A 181 -6.41 -24.15 4.22
CA GLY A 181 -6.79 -23.10 5.16
C GLY A 181 -5.65 -22.68 6.10
N ASP A 182 -4.79 -23.61 6.51
CA ASP A 182 -3.65 -23.34 7.36
C ASP A 182 -2.60 -22.48 6.63
N ASP A 183 -2.39 -22.72 5.33
CA ASP A 183 -1.47 -21.91 4.50
C ASP A 183 -1.97 -20.45 4.38
N ILE A 184 -3.29 -20.27 4.22
CA ILE A 184 -3.92 -18.94 4.21
C ILE A 184 -3.76 -18.27 5.59
N GLN A 185 -3.99 -19.01 6.66
CA GLN A 185 -3.85 -18.51 8.02
C GLN A 185 -2.41 -18.07 8.32
N HIS A 186 -1.41 -18.85 7.92
CA HIS A 186 -0.01 -18.51 8.09
C HIS A 186 0.36 -17.22 7.33
N LEU A 187 -0.10 -17.06 6.09
CA LEU A 187 0.12 -15.81 5.34
C LEU A 187 -0.64 -14.62 5.94
N HIS A 188 -1.84 -14.86 6.46
CA HIS A 188 -2.58 -13.82 7.21
C HIS A 188 -1.77 -13.35 8.43
N GLU A 189 -1.29 -14.27 9.25
CA GLU A 189 -0.48 -13.94 10.43
C GLU A 189 0.84 -13.26 10.07
N PHE A 190 1.48 -13.71 8.99
CA PHE A 190 2.69 -13.10 8.45
C PHE A 190 2.44 -11.66 8.00
N THR A 191 1.49 -11.44 7.10
CA THR A 191 1.24 -10.11 6.53
C THR A 191 0.74 -9.11 7.57
N THR A 192 -0.15 -9.54 8.47
CA THR A 192 -0.64 -8.69 9.57
C THR A 192 0.42 -8.42 10.61
N GLY A 193 1.32 -9.37 10.87
CA GLY A 193 2.49 -9.16 11.72
C GLY A 193 3.47 -8.12 11.16
N LEU A 194 3.56 -7.99 9.84
CA LEU A 194 4.31 -6.90 9.19
C LEU A 194 3.56 -5.55 9.23
N GLY A 195 2.35 -5.53 9.79
CA GLY A 195 1.52 -4.32 9.90
C GLY A 195 0.61 -4.08 8.71
N ALA A 196 0.51 -5.03 7.77
CA ALA A 196 -0.41 -4.93 6.65
C ALA A 196 -1.83 -5.34 7.06
N ARG A 197 -2.78 -5.01 6.20
CA ARG A 197 -4.20 -5.38 6.30
C ARG A 197 -4.51 -6.40 5.23
N MET A 198 -4.74 -7.64 5.64
CA MET A 198 -5.02 -8.69 4.69
C MET A 198 -6.47 -8.63 4.18
N ILE A 199 -6.63 -8.77 2.87
CA ILE A 199 -7.93 -9.00 2.20
C ILE A 199 -7.75 -10.23 1.31
N SER A 200 -8.77 -11.11 1.26
CA SER A 200 -8.81 -12.19 0.27
C SER A 200 -9.82 -11.88 -0.82
N LEU A 201 -9.39 -12.00 -2.07
CA LEU A 201 -10.22 -11.83 -3.27
C LEU A 201 -9.94 -12.96 -4.28
N PRO A 202 -10.92 -13.41 -5.06
CA PRO A 202 -10.64 -14.17 -6.26
C PRO A 202 -9.74 -13.39 -7.22
N ARG A 203 -8.80 -14.06 -7.88
CA ARG A 203 -7.79 -13.41 -8.76
C ARG A 203 -8.40 -12.55 -9.87
N GLU A 204 -9.54 -12.98 -10.43
CA GLU A 204 -10.24 -12.21 -11.48
C GLU A 204 -10.83 -10.92 -10.93
N GLN A 205 -11.38 -10.96 -9.70
CA GLN A 205 -11.86 -9.75 -9.03
C GLN A 205 -10.73 -8.81 -8.63
N HIS A 206 -9.59 -9.38 -8.21
CA HIS A 206 -8.38 -8.62 -7.95
C HIS A 206 -7.91 -7.87 -9.21
N ASP A 207 -7.70 -8.59 -10.32
CA ASP A 207 -7.14 -8.01 -11.54
C ASP A 207 -8.08 -6.93 -12.13
N ARG A 208 -9.39 -7.16 -12.06
CA ARG A 208 -10.38 -6.14 -12.43
C ARG A 208 -10.32 -4.92 -11.50
N ALA A 209 -10.21 -5.13 -10.19
CA ALA A 209 -10.16 -4.02 -9.24
C ALA A 209 -8.91 -3.16 -9.46
N VAL A 210 -7.72 -3.78 -9.56
CA VAL A 210 -6.46 -3.03 -9.76
C VAL A 210 -6.40 -2.36 -11.14
N ALA A 211 -7.04 -2.93 -12.18
CA ALA A 211 -7.16 -2.25 -13.45
C ALA A 211 -7.84 -0.89 -13.30
N VAL A 212 -8.95 -0.83 -12.58
CA VAL A 212 -9.74 0.39 -12.39
C VAL A 212 -9.08 1.39 -11.44
N VAL A 213 -8.49 0.92 -10.33
CA VAL A 213 -7.98 1.83 -9.28
C VAL A 213 -6.49 2.16 -9.40
N SER A 214 -5.75 1.46 -10.29
CA SER A 214 -4.30 1.62 -10.42
C SER A 214 -3.85 1.74 -11.88
N HIS A 215 -4.14 0.76 -12.74
CA HIS A 215 -3.56 0.65 -14.08
C HIS A 215 -4.13 1.72 -15.03
N VAL A 216 -5.45 1.80 -15.18
CA VAL A 216 -6.11 2.86 -15.98
C VAL A 216 -5.76 4.25 -15.46
N PRO A 217 -5.77 4.55 -14.15
CA PRO A 217 -5.27 5.82 -13.62
C PRO A 217 -3.85 6.17 -14.05
N HIS A 218 -2.93 5.19 -14.10
CA HIS A 218 -1.56 5.40 -14.57
C HIS A 218 -1.53 5.81 -16.05
N LEU A 219 -2.28 5.11 -16.90
CA LEU A 219 -2.40 5.46 -18.32
C LEU A 219 -3.03 6.82 -18.54
N VAL A 220 -4.05 7.18 -17.75
CA VAL A 220 -4.69 8.50 -17.78
C VAL A 220 -3.71 9.59 -17.38
N ALA A 221 -2.95 9.39 -16.29
CA ALA A 221 -1.93 10.32 -15.86
C ALA A 221 -0.85 10.53 -16.93
N SER A 222 -0.39 9.44 -17.55
CA SER A 222 0.58 9.49 -18.67
C SER A 222 0.01 10.20 -19.90
N SER A 223 -1.27 9.97 -20.21
CA SER A 223 -1.97 10.63 -21.30
C SER A 223 -2.13 12.14 -21.08
N LEU A 224 -2.38 12.57 -19.84
CA LEU A 224 -2.45 14.00 -19.48
C LEU A 224 -1.10 14.70 -19.69
N VAL A 225 0.02 14.06 -19.32
CA VAL A 225 1.37 14.60 -19.56
C VAL A 225 1.63 14.72 -21.05
N THR A 226 1.30 13.67 -21.83
CA THR A 226 1.46 13.66 -23.29
C THR A 226 0.60 14.74 -23.97
N LEU A 227 -0.64 14.91 -23.52
CA LEU A 227 -1.54 15.97 -24.04
C LEU A 227 -0.95 17.35 -23.80
N ALA A 228 -0.42 17.61 -22.60
CA ALA A 228 0.21 18.88 -22.27
C ALA A 228 1.50 19.13 -23.07
N ASP A 229 2.30 18.10 -23.36
CA ASP A 229 3.49 18.19 -24.23
C ASP A 229 3.08 18.55 -25.66
N HIS A 230 2.10 17.86 -26.23
CA HIS A 230 1.61 18.15 -27.58
C HIS A 230 1.12 19.61 -27.69
N ALA A 231 0.32 20.06 -26.74
CA ALA A 231 -0.15 21.45 -26.72
C ALA A 231 0.99 22.47 -26.54
N SER A 232 2.06 22.10 -25.84
CA SER A 232 3.24 22.95 -25.63
C SER A 232 4.09 23.12 -26.88
N ARG A 233 4.00 22.22 -27.85
CA ARG A 233 4.67 22.37 -29.17
C ARG A 233 4.05 23.48 -29.99
N GLU A 234 2.77 23.71 -29.85
CA GLU A 234 2.03 24.79 -30.54
C GLU A 234 2.10 26.10 -29.76
N GLN A 235 2.03 26.08 -28.45
CA GLN A 235 2.07 27.24 -27.56
C GLN A 235 3.17 27.08 -26.50
N ARG A 236 4.30 27.76 -26.72
CA ARG A 236 5.38 27.81 -25.75
C ARG A 236 4.84 28.33 -24.42
N ASN A 237 4.99 27.61 -23.34
CA ASN A 237 4.67 27.93 -21.93
C ASN A 237 3.49 27.19 -21.30
N ILE A 238 2.78 26.29 -21.98
CA ILE A 238 1.67 25.53 -21.35
C ILE A 238 2.21 24.75 -20.14
N MET A 239 3.35 24.06 -20.25
CA MET A 239 3.95 23.33 -19.14
C MET A 239 4.34 24.22 -17.94
N ARG A 240 4.58 25.52 -18.17
CA ARG A 240 4.86 26.48 -17.07
C ARG A 240 3.60 26.82 -16.27
N LEU A 241 2.41 26.58 -16.84
CA LEU A 241 1.12 26.76 -16.17
C LEU A 241 0.71 25.53 -15.37
N ALA A 242 1.50 24.45 -15.40
CA ALA A 242 1.24 23.22 -14.64
C ALA A 242 1.36 23.52 -13.13
N ALA A 243 0.23 23.81 -12.51
CA ALA A 243 0.08 24.07 -11.08
C ALA A 243 -0.08 22.77 -10.28
N GLY A 244 -0.30 22.86 -8.96
CA GLY A 244 -0.41 21.73 -8.04
C GLY A 244 -1.32 20.63 -8.55
N GLY A 245 -2.57 20.96 -8.90
CA GLY A 245 -3.53 19.95 -9.35
C GLY A 245 -3.07 19.09 -10.54
N PHE A 246 -2.37 19.69 -11.53
CA PHE A 246 -1.80 18.92 -12.64
C PHE A 246 -0.67 18.00 -12.15
N LYS A 247 0.24 18.52 -11.31
CA LYS A 247 1.37 17.74 -10.77
C LYS A 247 0.89 16.58 -9.91
N ASP A 248 -0.10 16.80 -9.07
CA ASP A 248 -0.65 15.77 -8.20
C ASP A 248 -1.35 14.67 -9.00
N THR A 249 -2.19 15.06 -9.98
CA THR A 249 -2.90 14.10 -10.85
C THR A 249 -1.93 13.28 -11.71
N THR A 250 -0.81 13.87 -12.14
CA THR A 250 0.16 13.23 -13.04
C THR A 250 1.37 12.63 -12.33
N ARG A 251 1.45 12.71 -11.01
CA ARG A 251 2.61 12.24 -10.22
C ARG A 251 2.99 10.80 -10.54
N ILE A 252 2.01 9.91 -10.67
CA ILE A 252 2.23 8.48 -10.93
C ILE A 252 2.79 8.20 -12.32
N ALA A 253 2.65 9.10 -13.30
CA ALA A 253 3.22 8.96 -14.64
C ALA A 253 4.77 8.95 -14.66
N ALA A 254 5.43 9.30 -13.55
CA ALA A 254 6.88 9.23 -13.40
C ALA A 254 7.41 7.84 -13.05
N GLY A 255 6.56 6.82 -12.97
CA GLY A 255 6.93 5.44 -12.69
C GLY A 255 7.83 4.82 -13.78
N SER A 256 8.42 3.66 -13.44
CA SER A 256 9.28 2.91 -14.38
C SER A 256 8.47 2.41 -15.58
N ALA A 257 8.85 2.83 -16.79
CA ALA A 257 8.17 2.40 -18.03
C ALA A 257 8.23 0.88 -18.22
N ASP A 258 9.36 0.24 -17.91
CA ASP A 258 9.51 -1.22 -18.05
C ASP A 258 8.56 -1.96 -17.11
N LEU A 259 8.49 -1.54 -15.83
CA LEU A 259 7.61 -2.15 -14.84
C LEU A 259 6.14 -1.99 -15.25
N TRP A 260 5.72 -0.78 -15.61
CA TRP A 260 4.34 -0.51 -15.98
C TRP A 260 3.93 -1.19 -17.28
N THR A 261 4.84 -1.28 -18.26
CA THR A 261 4.57 -2.06 -19.48
C THR A 261 4.26 -3.52 -19.14
N GLY A 262 5.04 -4.15 -18.26
CA GLY A 262 4.76 -5.52 -17.79
C GLY A 262 3.37 -5.63 -17.15
N ILE A 263 3.06 -4.76 -16.20
CA ILE A 263 1.77 -4.73 -15.48
C ILE A 263 0.58 -4.58 -16.45
N GLU A 264 0.65 -3.61 -17.36
CA GLU A 264 -0.45 -3.34 -18.32
C GLU A 264 -0.70 -4.53 -19.26
N PHE A 265 0.37 -5.19 -19.74
CA PHE A 265 0.22 -6.36 -20.60
C PHE A 265 -0.21 -7.61 -19.84
N ASP A 266 0.23 -7.78 -18.60
CA ASP A 266 -0.17 -8.91 -17.76
C ASP A 266 -1.66 -8.87 -17.39
N ASN A 267 -2.26 -7.67 -17.35
CA ASN A 267 -3.68 -7.44 -17.05
C ASN A 267 -4.44 -6.82 -18.25
N SER A 268 -4.00 -7.09 -19.45
CA SER A 268 -4.45 -6.37 -20.66
C SER A 268 -5.96 -6.42 -20.90
N ALA A 269 -6.63 -7.53 -20.61
CA ALA A 269 -8.08 -7.66 -20.82
C ALA A 269 -8.87 -6.68 -19.95
N GLU A 270 -8.57 -6.63 -18.65
CA GLU A 270 -9.24 -5.73 -17.71
C GLU A 270 -8.85 -4.27 -17.91
N VAL A 271 -7.59 -4.02 -18.29
CA VAL A 271 -7.11 -2.68 -18.65
C VAL A 271 -7.83 -2.14 -19.88
N LEU A 272 -7.97 -2.94 -20.94
CA LEU A 272 -8.72 -2.55 -22.14
C LEU A 272 -10.17 -2.22 -21.81
N SER A 273 -10.84 -3.07 -21.04
CA SER A 273 -12.20 -2.79 -20.57
C SER A 273 -12.29 -1.46 -19.81
N GLY A 274 -11.35 -1.21 -18.91
CA GLY A 274 -11.32 0.04 -18.13
C GLY A 274 -10.99 1.28 -18.98
N ILE A 275 -10.20 1.14 -20.04
CA ILE A 275 -9.93 2.22 -21.02
C ILE A 275 -11.21 2.53 -21.79
N ASP A 276 -11.95 1.52 -22.24
CA ASP A 276 -13.22 1.72 -22.97
C ASP A 276 -14.23 2.46 -22.08
N ASP A 277 -14.41 2.04 -20.85
CA ASP A 277 -15.27 2.71 -19.86
C ASP A 277 -14.84 4.17 -19.65
N MET A 278 -13.53 4.43 -19.52
CA MET A 278 -12.99 5.79 -19.36
C MET A 278 -13.27 6.64 -20.60
N CYS A 279 -13.11 6.09 -21.79
CA CYS A 279 -13.42 6.78 -23.04
C CYS A 279 -14.91 7.17 -23.10
N ASP A 280 -15.81 6.29 -22.69
CA ASP A 280 -17.26 6.55 -22.66
C ASP A 280 -17.61 7.67 -21.67
N ILE A 281 -16.98 7.69 -20.50
CA ILE A 281 -17.13 8.78 -19.51
C ILE A 281 -16.66 10.12 -20.11
N LEU A 282 -15.47 10.15 -20.72
CA LEU A 282 -14.95 11.38 -21.36
C LEU A 282 -15.85 11.85 -22.52
N GLN A 283 -16.38 10.92 -23.32
CA GLN A 283 -17.33 11.24 -24.37
C GLN A 283 -18.65 11.82 -23.84
N SER A 284 -19.10 11.33 -22.65
CA SER A 284 -20.28 11.88 -21.98
C SER A 284 -20.06 13.38 -21.60
N PHE A 285 -18.92 13.71 -21.03
CA PHE A 285 -18.55 15.11 -20.76
C PHE A 285 -18.49 15.94 -22.05
N ALA A 286 -17.87 15.39 -23.09
CA ALA A 286 -17.78 16.07 -24.39
C ALA A 286 -19.16 16.31 -25.02
N ARG A 287 -20.10 15.38 -24.85
CA ARG A 287 -21.50 15.51 -25.30
C ARG A 287 -22.20 16.66 -24.59
N SER A 288 -22.14 16.70 -23.26
CA SER A 288 -22.72 17.76 -22.45
C SER A 288 -22.20 19.15 -22.88
N LEU A 289 -20.91 19.27 -23.23
CA LEU A 289 -20.35 20.52 -23.74
C LEU A 289 -20.86 20.89 -25.13
N ARG A 290 -21.00 19.93 -26.06
CA ARG A 290 -21.50 20.21 -27.44
C ARG A 290 -22.96 20.62 -27.44
N GLU A 291 -23.76 20.09 -26.54
CA GLU A 291 -25.19 20.32 -26.44
C GLU A 291 -25.54 21.48 -25.48
N ASP A 292 -24.54 22.17 -24.89
CA ASP A 292 -24.67 23.19 -23.82
C ASP A 292 -25.54 22.67 -22.64
N ASP A 293 -25.49 21.36 -22.37
CA ASP A 293 -26.22 20.73 -21.27
C ASP A 293 -25.45 20.88 -19.94
N ARG A 294 -25.64 22.04 -19.34
CA ARG A 294 -25.02 22.41 -18.06
C ARG A 294 -25.55 21.59 -16.88
N VAL A 295 -26.77 21.09 -17.00
CA VAL A 295 -27.39 20.29 -15.93
C VAL A 295 -26.73 18.92 -15.87
N SER A 296 -26.60 18.21 -16.96
CA SER A 296 -25.91 16.93 -17.02
C SER A 296 -24.45 17.07 -16.62
N MET A 297 -23.74 18.09 -17.10
CA MET A 297 -22.36 18.37 -16.71
C MET A 297 -22.24 18.54 -15.19
N LYS A 298 -23.07 19.37 -14.58
CA LYS A 298 -23.10 19.63 -13.15
C LYS A 298 -23.34 18.34 -12.35
N ASN A 299 -24.32 17.55 -12.78
CA ASN A 299 -24.69 16.32 -12.08
C ASN A 299 -23.53 15.29 -12.08
N GLN A 300 -22.86 15.10 -13.22
CA GLN A 300 -21.71 14.21 -13.34
C GLN A 300 -20.55 14.66 -12.41
N LEU A 301 -20.22 15.95 -12.42
CA LEU A 301 -19.16 16.49 -11.56
C LEU A 301 -19.54 16.40 -10.07
N GLN A 302 -20.80 16.65 -9.73
CA GLN A 302 -21.28 16.58 -8.36
C GLN A 302 -21.23 15.15 -7.84
N GLN A 303 -21.68 14.17 -8.62
CA GLN A 303 -21.62 12.76 -8.26
C GLN A 303 -20.17 12.30 -8.01
N ALA A 304 -19.24 12.66 -8.91
CA ALA A 304 -17.83 12.34 -8.72
C ALA A 304 -17.26 12.98 -7.43
N ALA A 305 -17.63 14.24 -7.15
CA ALA A 305 -17.19 14.94 -5.94
C ALA A 305 -17.75 14.32 -4.64
N GLU A 306 -18.98 13.83 -4.67
CA GLU A 306 -19.60 13.13 -3.54
C GLU A 306 -18.88 11.81 -3.27
N LEU A 307 -18.72 10.97 -4.29
CA LEU A 307 -17.99 9.70 -4.17
C LEU A 307 -16.53 9.92 -3.70
N ARG A 308 -15.84 10.96 -4.20
CA ARG A 308 -14.45 11.26 -3.77
C ARG A 308 -14.38 11.63 -2.29
N ARG A 309 -15.38 12.33 -1.75
CA ARG A 309 -15.43 12.67 -0.32
C ARG A 309 -15.73 11.46 0.57
N GLU A 310 -16.37 10.43 0.03
CA GLU A 310 -16.64 9.16 0.74
C GLU A 310 -15.42 8.24 0.78
N LEU A 311 -14.43 8.46 -0.11
CA LEU A 311 -13.18 7.70 -0.03
C LEU A 311 -12.45 8.08 1.26
N PRO A 312 -12.06 7.10 2.08
CA PRO A 312 -11.28 7.39 3.29
C PRO A 312 -9.98 8.09 2.90
N ALA A 313 -9.68 9.21 3.55
CA ALA A 313 -8.49 10.03 3.30
C ALA A 313 -7.20 9.26 3.60
N ALA A 314 -7.25 8.37 4.57
CA ALA A 314 -6.25 7.36 4.91
C ALA A 314 -6.98 6.21 5.61
N TRP A 315 -6.32 5.07 5.74
CA TRP A 315 -6.89 3.97 6.48
C TRP A 315 -7.25 4.39 7.92
N VAL A 316 -8.51 4.15 8.26
CA VAL A 316 -9.03 4.31 9.62
C VAL A 316 -9.33 2.91 10.15
N PRO A 317 -8.72 2.47 11.26
CA PRO A 317 -9.11 1.23 11.92
C PRO A 317 -10.61 1.28 12.25
N SER A 318 -11.37 0.26 11.84
CA SER A 318 -12.83 0.24 11.99
C SER A 318 -13.33 0.16 13.45
N SER A 319 -12.42 0.03 14.42
CA SER A 319 -12.70 -0.13 15.84
C SER A 319 -12.29 1.07 16.72
N GLU A 320 -11.61 2.08 16.16
CA GLU A 320 -11.09 3.19 16.94
C GLU A 320 -11.89 4.47 16.69
N ARG A 321 -12.14 5.22 17.77
CA ARG A 321 -12.71 6.56 17.67
C ARG A 321 -11.64 7.48 17.12
N MET A 322 -11.93 8.12 15.99
CA MET A 322 -11.01 9.04 15.34
C MET A 322 -11.45 10.46 15.58
N ILE A 323 -10.47 11.34 15.71
CA ILE A 323 -10.68 12.78 15.91
C ILE A 323 -9.97 13.52 14.78
N GLU A 324 -10.74 14.25 13.99
CA GLU A 324 -10.19 15.20 13.03
C GLU A 324 -9.82 16.50 13.74
N VAL A 325 -8.58 16.93 13.56
CA VAL A 325 -8.05 18.16 14.12
C VAL A 325 -7.65 19.09 12.99
N ARG A 326 -8.27 20.27 12.94
CA ARG A 326 -7.99 21.30 11.93
C ARG A 326 -7.29 22.47 12.56
N ILE A 327 -6.13 22.82 12.02
CA ILE A 327 -5.24 23.86 12.53
C ILE A 327 -4.90 24.81 11.39
N PRO A 328 -5.45 26.02 11.36
CA PRO A 328 -4.97 27.07 10.46
C PRO A 328 -3.50 27.39 10.78
N VAL A 329 -2.63 27.28 9.80
CA VAL A 329 -1.19 27.50 9.97
C VAL A 329 -0.67 28.53 8.97
N PRO A 330 0.30 29.37 9.36
CA PRO A 330 1.02 30.24 8.42
C PRO A 330 1.94 29.38 7.54
N GLN A 331 2.11 29.76 6.29
CA GLN A 331 3.03 29.08 5.39
C GLN A 331 4.46 29.48 5.70
N ARG A 332 5.09 28.76 6.65
CA ARG A 332 6.49 28.95 7.06
C ARG A 332 7.19 27.62 7.25
N ASN A 333 8.50 27.62 7.07
CA ASN A 333 9.32 26.42 7.28
C ASN A 333 9.16 25.92 8.73
N GLY A 334 9.00 24.61 8.90
CA GLY A 334 8.98 23.95 10.19
C GLY A 334 7.61 23.95 10.91
N VAL A 335 6.57 24.62 10.40
CA VAL A 335 5.26 24.68 11.08
C VAL A 335 4.65 23.30 11.27
N VAL A 336 4.75 22.40 10.30
CA VAL A 336 4.26 21.03 10.41
C VAL A 336 5.03 20.27 11.49
N ALA A 337 6.35 20.40 11.51
CA ALA A 337 7.20 19.77 12.52
C ALA A 337 6.86 20.26 13.93
N GLU A 338 6.58 21.54 14.10
CA GLU A 338 6.16 22.13 15.37
C GLU A 338 4.84 21.53 15.87
N VAL A 339 3.82 21.51 15.02
CA VAL A 339 2.50 20.95 15.37
C VAL A 339 2.59 19.45 15.66
N THR A 340 3.30 18.66 14.85
CA THR A 340 3.43 17.22 15.08
C THR A 340 4.27 16.89 16.31
N THR A 341 5.26 17.71 16.64
CA THR A 341 6.03 17.58 17.89
C THR A 341 5.15 17.83 19.10
N ILE A 342 4.29 18.85 19.08
CA ILE A 342 3.32 19.11 20.14
C ILE A 342 2.38 17.91 20.29
N ALA A 343 1.79 17.40 19.21
CA ALA A 343 0.89 16.24 19.25
C ALA A 343 1.59 15.00 19.85
N SER A 344 2.81 14.72 19.41
CA SER A 344 3.61 13.60 19.93
C SER A 344 3.95 13.77 21.41
N SER A 345 4.26 14.99 21.87
CA SER A 345 4.66 15.25 23.26
C SER A 345 3.53 14.98 24.28
N VAL A 346 2.29 15.00 23.83
CA VAL A 346 1.09 14.72 24.65
C VAL A 346 0.52 13.31 24.39
N GLY A 347 1.29 12.46 23.68
CA GLY A 347 0.96 11.06 23.45
C GLY A 347 -0.13 10.83 22.40
N CYS A 348 -0.46 11.84 21.59
CA CYS A 348 -1.41 11.67 20.49
C CYS A 348 -0.78 10.92 19.32
N ASN A 349 -1.47 9.88 18.84
CA ASN A 349 -1.04 9.10 17.69
C ASN A 349 -1.67 9.67 16.43
N ILE A 350 -0.81 10.16 15.51
CA ILE A 350 -1.23 10.79 14.26
C ILE A 350 -1.33 9.73 13.17
N GLN A 351 -2.54 9.52 12.63
CA GLN A 351 -2.81 8.56 11.57
C GLN A 351 -2.62 9.15 10.18
N SER A 352 -3.00 10.41 9.98
CA SER A 352 -2.76 11.12 8.73
C SER A 352 -2.59 12.61 8.95
N ILE A 353 -1.90 13.25 8.01
CA ILE A 353 -1.72 14.70 7.94
C ILE A 353 -1.95 15.11 6.49
N GLU A 354 -2.85 16.06 6.30
CA GLU A 354 -3.13 16.70 5.02
C GLU A 354 -2.95 18.22 5.17
N ILE A 355 -2.47 18.86 4.13
CA ILE A 355 -2.27 20.32 4.10
C ILE A 355 -3.08 20.88 2.96
N ASP A 356 -4.10 21.64 3.30
CA ASP A 356 -4.90 22.40 2.34
C ASP A 356 -4.39 23.83 2.24
N HIS A 357 -3.84 24.19 1.10
CA HIS A 357 -3.38 25.55 0.84
C HIS A 357 -4.59 26.47 0.53
N VAL A 358 -4.84 27.42 1.40
CA VAL A 358 -5.95 28.36 1.29
C VAL A 358 -5.55 29.64 0.54
N THR A 359 -4.34 30.14 0.81
CA THR A 359 -3.73 31.31 0.14
C THR A 359 -2.22 31.10 0.03
N GLU A 360 -1.52 32.03 -0.64
CA GLU A 360 -0.04 32.00 -0.72
C GLU A 360 0.65 32.05 0.67
N ASN A 361 -0.02 32.54 1.69
CA ASN A 361 0.55 32.74 3.02
C ASN A 361 -0.12 31.94 4.13
N SER A 362 -1.16 31.16 3.84
CA SER A 362 -1.92 30.39 4.82
C SER A 362 -2.35 29.02 4.29
N ALA A 363 -2.31 28.04 5.17
CA ALA A 363 -2.79 26.69 4.93
C ALA A 363 -3.61 26.19 6.12
N VAL A 364 -4.40 25.15 5.93
CA VAL A 364 -5.04 24.41 7.02
C VAL A 364 -4.37 23.06 7.09
N LEU A 365 -3.80 22.74 8.23
CA LEU A 365 -3.27 21.43 8.54
C LEU A 365 -4.42 20.59 9.11
N ASN A 366 -4.81 19.54 8.39
CA ASN A 366 -5.79 18.56 8.84
C ASN A 366 -5.04 17.35 9.37
N MET A 367 -5.22 17.00 10.63
CA MET A 367 -4.66 15.79 11.24
C MET A 367 -5.79 14.86 11.64
N LEU A 368 -5.59 13.58 11.41
CA LEU A 368 -6.44 12.53 11.93
C LEU A 368 -5.71 11.84 13.07
N LEU A 369 -6.28 11.87 14.26
CA LEU A 369 -5.72 11.26 15.46
C LEU A 369 -6.57 10.07 15.90
N THR A 370 -5.94 9.06 16.49
CA THR A 370 -6.68 8.07 17.30
C THR A 370 -7.14 8.71 18.60
N ASP A 371 -8.02 8.03 19.35
CA ASP A 371 -8.45 8.48 20.68
C ASP A 371 -7.37 8.25 21.77
N GLU A 372 -6.18 7.82 21.37
CA GLU A 372 -5.01 7.73 22.22
C GLU A 372 -4.41 9.13 22.47
N GLY A 373 -3.98 9.37 23.69
CA GLY A 373 -3.39 10.62 24.11
C GLY A 373 -4.39 11.60 24.77
N ASP A 374 -3.87 12.72 25.21
CA ASP A 374 -4.65 13.76 25.92
C ASP A 374 -5.03 14.89 24.95
N ILE A 375 -6.22 14.78 24.35
CA ILE A 375 -6.76 15.78 23.42
C ILE A 375 -6.96 17.16 24.08
N GLY A 376 -7.32 17.17 25.36
CA GLY A 376 -7.46 18.43 26.12
C GLY A 376 -6.10 19.12 26.27
N LYS A 377 -5.05 18.36 26.57
CA LYS A 377 -3.69 18.86 26.67
C LYS A 377 -3.15 19.26 25.29
N LEU A 378 -3.47 18.50 24.23
CA LEU A 378 -3.13 18.88 22.87
C LEU A 378 -3.71 20.25 22.50
N SER A 379 -5.00 20.46 22.79
CA SER A 379 -5.66 21.74 22.55
C SER A 379 -4.96 22.89 23.29
N PHE A 380 -4.64 22.68 24.56
CA PHE A 380 -3.96 23.67 25.39
C PHE A 380 -2.56 24.03 24.88
N GLU A 381 -1.74 23.03 24.52
CA GLU A 381 -0.39 23.24 24.02
C GLU A 381 -0.38 23.92 22.63
N LEU A 382 -1.31 23.55 21.75
CA LEU A 382 -1.45 24.20 20.44
C LEU A 382 -1.85 25.68 20.58
N ILE A 383 -2.80 26.00 21.49
CA ILE A 383 -3.22 27.38 21.75
C ILE A 383 -2.06 28.18 22.36
N ASN A 384 -1.30 27.60 23.28
CA ASN A 384 -0.12 28.24 23.87
C ASN A 384 0.99 28.51 22.85
N ALA A 385 1.11 27.65 21.85
CA ALA A 385 2.03 27.85 20.71
C ALA A 385 1.48 28.87 19.68
N GLY A 386 0.31 29.44 19.88
CA GLY A 386 -0.30 30.47 19.03
C GLY A 386 -1.13 29.93 17.87
N PHE A 387 -1.49 28.64 17.89
CA PHE A 387 -2.35 28.04 16.87
C PHE A 387 -3.83 28.06 17.30
N SER A 388 -4.71 28.38 16.37
CA SER A 388 -6.12 28.08 16.52
C SER A 388 -6.39 26.61 16.14
N VAL A 389 -7.26 25.93 16.87
CA VAL A 389 -7.53 24.50 16.65
C VAL A 389 -9.01 24.20 16.76
N SER A 390 -9.51 23.34 15.88
CA SER A 390 -10.86 22.77 15.99
C SER A 390 -10.80 21.24 15.97
N PHE A 391 -11.62 20.61 16.79
CA PHE A 391 -11.72 19.14 16.91
C PHE A 391 -13.11 18.71 16.48
N SER A 392 -13.17 17.68 15.63
CA SER A 392 -14.42 17.06 15.17
C SER A 392 -14.31 15.54 15.34
N PRO A 393 -15.14 14.91 16.20
CA PRO A 393 -15.17 13.46 16.27
C PRO A 393 -15.69 12.89 14.95
N LEU A 394 -14.98 11.93 14.37
CA LEU A 394 -15.47 11.14 13.26
C LEU A 394 -16.33 10.02 13.85
N SER A 395 -17.64 10.26 13.95
CA SER A 395 -18.59 9.20 14.30
C SER A 395 -18.73 8.24 13.10
N PRO A 396 -18.75 6.91 13.32
CA PRO A 396 -19.19 5.99 12.29
C PRO A 396 -20.61 6.40 11.86
N LYS A 397 -20.83 6.67 10.58
CA LYS A 397 -22.19 6.87 10.07
C LYS A 397 -22.97 5.58 10.34
N GLU A 398 -23.95 5.62 11.22
CA GLU A 398 -24.96 4.59 11.33
C GLU A 398 -25.62 4.44 9.95
N HIS A 399 -25.43 3.30 9.32
CA HIS A 399 -26.25 2.92 8.17
C HIS A 399 -27.67 2.69 8.69
N THR A 400 -28.50 3.73 8.66
CA THR A 400 -29.94 3.56 8.74
C THR A 400 -30.37 2.83 7.47
N HIS A 401 -30.58 1.53 7.58
CA HIS A 401 -31.43 0.80 6.65
C HIS A 401 -32.82 1.48 6.73
N VAL A 402 -33.17 2.18 5.68
CA VAL A 402 -34.56 2.53 5.41
C VAL A 402 -35.11 1.37 4.60
N ASP A 403 -36.11 0.69 5.17
CA ASP A 403 -36.93 -0.37 4.58
C ASP A 403 -37.55 0.03 3.23
#